data_983e91a9cbc2a1fd2463f432f563c9b2
#
_entry.id   983e91a9cbc2a1fd2463f432f563c9b2
#
_cell.length_a   1.000
_cell.length_b   1.000
_cell.length_c   1.000
_cell.angle_alpha   90.00
_cell.angle_beta   90.00
_cell.angle_gamma   90.00
#
_symmetry.space_group_name_H-M   'P 1'
#
loop_
_entity.id
_entity.type
_entity.pdbx_description
1 polymer ?
#
loop_
_entity_poly.entity_id
_entity_poly.type
_entity_poly.pdbx_seq_one_letter_code
_entity_poly.pdbx_strand_id
1 'polypeptide(L)'
;MWQVKRALSGQCQTLLGVLLLSAALIIHSAQIGGAAKAQPRLEPGVGEVNSAEAVNENGRGNVARRLPRSVFHVRWNPNEKFVVESRESPAINSSKLAPHPRLKVSKNTKLTLSPKLYLCHDKYSELCHNKTQQFRQRIVQTFEKSMSESFNDSQPNPYHVDYKPVFGDSFEEQYYPSTCLVMEAGVRVLRRKDKPFDKVPFGRLFPRQKLFRNIKNIKTCAIVSSAGSLAGSKLGRFIDTHDIVMRFNHAPTQGHEVDVGSKTTIRVVNSQVVTKPEFDFAHAPIFRNVTIAAWDPGKYNGTLEDWLTSADYDLFSNYEIYRRRYPKSRAFLIDPHSVWRLWQTLQMFAGNRSIRRNPPSSGFIGLALLLPHCPQVDFVEYIPSTRLNGRCHYYSKEMNAACTFGSWHPLAAEKLMTLDMNTADDMSVFQFGILRIRRPDKLLCGFNFFGY
;
A
#
# COMPACT_ATOMS: atom_id res chain seq x y z
N MET A 1 -45.39 -20.30 -38.05
CA MET A 1 -44.44 -19.33 -38.68
C MET A 1 -44.79 -17.87 -38.38
N TRP A 2 -45.53 -17.57 -37.33
CA TRP A 2 -46.02 -16.19 -37.00
C TRP A 2 -45.60 -15.69 -35.60
N GLN A 3 -44.90 -16.48 -34.83
CA GLN A 3 -44.39 -16.09 -33.50
C GLN A 3 -42.91 -15.75 -33.38
N VAL A 4 -42.12 -15.92 -34.47
CA VAL A 4 -40.68 -15.64 -34.44
C VAL A 4 -40.32 -14.21 -34.91
N LYS A 5 -41.25 -13.49 -35.53
CA LYS A 5 -41.03 -12.13 -36.03
C LYS A 5 -41.23 -10.99 -35.02
N ARG A 6 -41.77 -11.27 -33.81
CA ARG A 6 -41.96 -10.25 -32.73
C ARG A 6 -40.84 -10.15 -31.70
N ALA A 7 -39.90 -11.11 -31.67
CA ALA A 7 -38.79 -11.14 -30.72
C ALA A 7 -37.53 -10.37 -31.20
N LEU A 8 -37.41 -10.05 -32.49
CA LEU A 8 -36.24 -9.39 -33.02
C LEU A 8 -36.37 -7.86 -33.20
N SER A 9 -37.56 -7.28 -33.00
CA SER A 9 -37.74 -5.83 -33.08
C SER A 9 -37.57 -5.09 -31.76
N GLY A 10 -37.58 -5.80 -30.62
CA GLY A 10 -37.44 -5.21 -29.28
C GLY A 10 -35.99 -5.00 -28.84
N GLN A 11 -35.06 -5.80 -29.33
CA GLN A 11 -33.65 -5.72 -28.94
C GLN A 11 -32.83 -4.65 -29.71
N CYS A 12 -33.33 -4.20 -30.86
CA CYS A 12 -32.63 -3.17 -31.65
C CYS A 12 -32.92 -1.74 -31.17
N GLN A 13 -34.06 -1.51 -30.51
CA GLN A 13 -34.39 -0.19 -29.95
C GLN A 13 -33.73 0.12 -28.62
N THR A 14 -33.41 -0.90 -27.82
CA THR A 14 -32.70 -0.73 -26.53
C THR A 14 -31.21 -0.47 -26.73
N LEU A 15 -30.58 -1.00 -27.78
CA LEU A 15 -29.18 -0.73 -28.10
C LEU A 15 -28.94 0.69 -28.65
N LEU A 16 -29.90 1.24 -29.38
CA LEU A 16 -29.80 2.62 -29.88
C LEU A 16 -30.03 3.67 -28.77
N GLY A 17 -30.85 3.38 -27.79
CA GLY A 17 -31.10 4.24 -26.62
C GLY A 17 -29.89 4.36 -25.69
N VAL A 18 -29.14 3.29 -25.52
CA VAL A 18 -27.94 3.27 -24.66
C VAL A 18 -26.76 4.00 -25.34
N LEU A 19 -26.63 3.95 -26.68
CA LEU A 19 -25.60 4.66 -27.41
C LEU A 19 -25.84 6.17 -27.49
N LEU A 20 -27.08 6.62 -27.51
CA LEU A 20 -27.44 8.06 -27.50
C LEU A 20 -27.29 8.70 -26.13
N LEU A 21 -27.49 7.96 -25.05
CA LEU A 21 -27.27 8.44 -23.68
C LEU A 21 -25.75 8.58 -23.35
N SER A 22 -24.92 7.72 -23.91
CA SER A 22 -23.45 7.81 -23.74
C SER A 22 -22.86 9.00 -24.49
N ALA A 23 -23.41 9.38 -25.64
CA ALA A 23 -22.96 10.54 -26.43
C ALA A 23 -23.38 11.88 -25.77
N ALA A 24 -24.53 11.94 -25.11
CA ALA A 24 -25.01 13.16 -24.43
C ALA A 24 -24.21 13.48 -23.14
N LEU A 25 -23.68 12.46 -22.47
CA LEU A 25 -22.81 12.64 -21.27
C LEU A 25 -21.39 13.12 -21.60
N ILE A 26 -20.90 12.85 -22.81
CA ILE A 26 -19.57 13.31 -23.25
C ILE A 26 -19.60 14.77 -23.70
N ILE A 27 -20.74 15.28 -24.19
CA ILE A 27 -20.88 16.67 -24.66
C ILE A 27 -21.12 17.65 -23.50
N HIS A 28 -21.64 17.18 -22.35
CA HIS A 28 -21.92 18.06 -21.20
C HIS A 28 -20.69 18.32 -20.31
N SER A 29 -19.62 17.55 -20.45
CA SER A 29 -18.36 17.75 -19.70
C SER A 29 -17.36 18.70 -20.37
N ALA A 30 -17.66 19.20 -21.57
CA ALA A 30 -16.76 20.04 -22.34
C ALA A 30 -17.08 21.56 -22.29
N GLN A 31 -18.10 22.01 -21.54
CA GLN A 31 -18.56 23.42 -21.57
C GLN A 31 -18.43 24.20 -20.25
N ILE A 32 -17.67 23.71 -19.27
CA ILE A 32 -17.38 24.52 -18.05
C ILE A 32 -15.87 24.68 -17.92
N GLY A 33 -15.34 25.63 -18.67
CA GLY A 33 -13.98 26.12 -18.52
C GLY A 33 -13.86 27.52 -19.09
N GLY A 34 -13.87 28.52 -18.23
CA GLY A 34 -13.61 29.88 -18.64
C GLY A 34 -13.66 30.92 -17.53
N ALA A 35 -12.54 31.56 -17.37
CA ALA A 35 -12.30 32.89 -16.80
C ALA A 35 -11.68 33.00 -15.40
N ALA A 36 -10.37 33.18 -15.46
CA ALA A 36 -9.53 33.73 -14.39
C ALA A 36 -9.40 35.24 -14.51
N LYS A 37 -9.18 35.94 -13.39
CA LYS A 37 -8.48 37.24 -13.33
C LYS A 37 -7.66 37.41 -12.06
N ALA A 38 -6.38 37.56 -12.26
CA ALA A 38 -5.28 38.38 -11.70
C ALA A 38 -5.38 39.07 -10.33
N GLN A 39 -4.41 38.74 -9.49
CA GLN A 39 -3.42 39.45 -8.63
C GLN A 39 -3.79 40.75 -7.90
N PRO A 40 -3.14 41.13 -6.74
CA PRO A 40 -1.72 41.47 -6.72
C PRO A 40 -0.88 41.08 -5.48
N ARG A 41 0.44 41.25 -5.63
CA ARG A 41 1.56 41.12 -4.69
C ARG A 41 1.45 42.02 -3.45
N LEU A 42 2.10 41.59 -2.35
CA LEU A 42 2.81 42.46 -1.39
C LEU A 42 4.00 41.72 -0.77
N GLU A 43 5.12 42.40 -0.73
CA GLU A 43 6.44 42.00 -0.19
C GLU A 43 6.65 42.47 1.28
N PRO A 44 7.86 42.27 1.88
CA PRO A 44 8.03 41.61 3.17
C PRO A 44 8.37 42.57 4.33
N GLY A 45 8.22 42.10 5.57
CA GLY A 45 8.65 42.80 6.77
C GLY A 45 9.64 41.96 7.59
N VAL A 46 10.84 42.53 7.75
CA VAL A 46 11.95 42.06 8.57
C VAL A 46 11.67 42.35 10.05
N GLY A 47 12.05 41.42 10.93
CA GLY A 47 12.06 41.67 12.39
C GLY A 47 12.95 40.68 13.12
N GLU A 48 14.18 41.14 13.41
CA GLU A 48 15.11 40.52 14.35
C GLU A 48 14.59 40.57 15.79
N VAL A 49 14.86 39.60 16.63
CA VAL A 49 15.26 39.78 18.05
C VAL A 49 16.02 38.55 18.59
N ASN A 50 17.12 38.88 19.28
CA ASN A 50 18.19 38.12 19.90
C ASN A 50 17.86 37.09 21.01
N SER A 51 18.70 36.09 21.06
CA SER A 51 19.50 35.49 22.15
C SER A 51 18.96 35.33 23.57
N ALA A 52 19.15 34.13 24.14
CA ALA A 52 19.89 33.93 25.41
C ALA A 52 20.18 32.44 25.67
N GLU A 53 21.43 32.22 26.07
CA GLU A 53 22.04 30.94 26.52
C GLU A 53 21.48 30.44 27.87
N ALA A 54 21.48 29.13 28.11
CA ALA A 54 21.78 28.58 29.42
C ALA A 54 22.33 27.14 29.30
N VAL A 55 23.58 26.99 29.68
CA VAL A 55 24.34 25.77 29.96
C VAL A 55 23.80 25.09 31.20
N ASN A 56 23.69 23.75 31.24
CA ASN A 56 24.11 23.00 32.43
C ASN A 56 24.47 21.53 32.12
N GLU A 57 25.65 21.18 32.59
CA GLU A 57 26.29 19.86 32.65
C GLU A 57 25.60 18.95 33.67
N ASN A 58 25.53 17.66 33.38
CA ASN A 58 26.06 16.62 34.28
C ASN A 58 25.91 15.22 33.65
N GLY A 59 27.04 14.56 33.52
CA GLY A 59 27.17 13.21 32.95
C GLY A 59 26.76 12.10 33.91
N ARG A 60 26.41 10.97 33.30
CA ARG A 60 26.74 9.59 33.75
C ARG A 60 26.49 8.62 32.57
N GLY A 61 27.57 7.96 32.16
CA GLY A 61 27.57 6.99 31.12
C GLY A 61 26.88 5.68 31.48
N ASN A 62 26.19 5.09 30.47
CA ASN A 62 25.93 3.66 30.46
C ASN A 62 26.26 3.12 29.06
N VAL A 63 27.23 2.23 29.02
CA VAL A 63 27.74 1.53 27.85
C VAL A 63 26.72 0.48 27.44
N ALA A 64 25.94 0.76 26.40
CA ALA A 64 25.12 -0.25 25.73
C ALA A 64 25.90 -0.83 24.55
N ARG A 65 26.17 -2.13 24.58
CA ARG A 65 26.81 -2.89 23.50
C ARG A 65 25.99 -2.80 22.22
N ARG A 66 26.57 -2.20 21.19
CA ARG A 66 25.99 -2.11 19.83
C ARG A 66 26.21 -3.42 19.08
N LEU A 67 25.12 -4.02 18.62
CA LEU A 67 25.14 -5.05 17.57
C LEU A 67 25.31 -4.37 16.21
N PRO A 68 26.00 -5.02 15.22
CA PRO A 68 26.24 -4.40 13.93
C PRO A 68 24.95 -4.26 13.11
N ARG A 69 24.65 -3.05 12.67
CA ARG A 69 23.53 -2.71 11.78
C ARG A 69 24.07 -2.43 10.40
N SER A 70 23.55 -3.11 9.41
CA SER A 70 23.57 -2.62 8.03
C SER A 70 22.53 -1.48 7.94
N VAL A 71 23.02 -0.25 7.93
CA VAL A 71 22.20 0.94 7.82
C VAL A 71 22.32 1.44 6.38
N PHE A 72 21.21 1.40 5.65
CA PHE A 72 21.11 2.09 4.36
C PHE A 72 20.66 3.52 4.64
N HIS A 73 21.55 4.49 4.35
CA HIS A 73 21.19 5.91 4.35
C HIS A 73 20.71 6.27 2.94
N VAL A 74 19.47 6.70 2.83
CA VAL A 74 18.96 7.36 1.62
C VAL A 74 19.11 8.86 1.85
N ARG A 75 20.21 9.45 1.32
CA ARG A 75 20.41 10.90 1.31
C ARG A 75 20.04 11.42 -0.07
N TRP A 76 19.15 12.39 -0.14
CA TRP A 76 18.75 13.01 -1.38
C TRP A 76 19.35 14.43 -1.49
N ASN A 77 19.99 14.72 -2.63
CA ASN A 77 20.45 16.05 -3.02
C ASN A 77 19.70 16.44 -4.30
N PRO A 78 19.02 17.59 -4.36
CA PRO A 78 18.25 18.01 -5.55
C PRO A 78 19.09 18.12 -6.83
N ASN A 79 20.38 18.27 -6.73
CA ASN A 79 21.32 18.43 -7.86
C ASN A 79 22.16 17.20 -8.16
N GLU A 80 22.04 16.11 -7.39
CA GLU A 80 22.79 14.88 -7.58
C GLU A 80 21.87 13.66 -7.59
N LYS A 81 22.18 12.71 -8.46
CA LYS A 81 21.50 11.42 -8.55
C LYS A 81 21.73 10.64 -7.25
N PHE A 82 20.70 9.93 -6.78
CA PHE A 82 20.78 9.06 -5.61
C PHE A 82 22.07 8.24 -5.56
N VAL A 83 22.87 8.44 -4.50
CA VAL A 83 24.01 7.61 -4.16
C VAL A 83 23.59 6.74 -2.98
N VAL A 84 23.54 5.43 -3.19
CA VAL A 84 23.39 4.46 -2.11
C VAL A 84 24.79 4.18 -1.59
N GLU A 85 25.17 4.80 -0.49
CA GLU A 85 26.40 4.46 0.23
C GLU A 85 26.14 3.28 1.16
N SER A 86 26.72 2.13 0.82
CA SER A 86 26.86 1.02 1.75
C SER A 86 28.12 1.26 2.58
N ARG A 87 27.98 1.56 3.87
CA ARG A 87 29.12 1.49 4.79
C ARG A 87 29.38 0.04 5.15
N GLU A 88 30.44 -0.51 4.58
CA GLU A 88 31.00 -1.79 4.99
C GLU A 88 31.71 -1.67 6.36
N SER A 89 31.56 -2.71 7.16
CA SER A 89 32.32 -2.92 8.39
C SER A 89 33.78 -3.17 8.08
N PRO A 90 34.75 -2.80 8.94
CA PRO A 90 36.16 -2.77 8.60
C PRO A 90 36.82 -4.16 8.50
N ALA A 91 37.51 -4.30 7.41
CA ALA A 91 38.80 -5.00 7.17
C ALA A 91 38.86 -6.53 7.32
N ILE A 92 38.88 -7.18 6.18
CA ILE A 92 39.86 -8.21 5.89
C ILE A 92 40.62 -7.77 4.63
N ASN A 93 41.94 -7.67 4.77
CA ASN A 93 42.88 -7.31 3.71
C ASN A 93 42.75 -8.29 2.54
N SER A 94 42.44 -7.81 1.33
CA SER A 94 42.84 -8.47 0.09
C SER A 94 43.18 -7.42 -0.96
N SER A 95 44.43 -7.41 -1.27
CA SER A 95 45.07 -6.66 -2.34
C SER A 95 44.60 -7.11 -3.72
N LYS A 96 44.37 -6.11 -4.61
CA LYS A 96 44.34 -6.20 -6.07
C LYS A 96 43.08 -6.79 -6.71
N LEU A 97 42.10 -5.92 -6.98
CA LEU A 97 41.20 -6.11 -8.13
C LEU A 97 41.18 -4.81 -8.96
N ALA A 98 41.34 -4.99 -10.27
CA ALA A 98 41.37 -3.94 -11.26
C ALA A 98 40.04 -3.22 -11.40
N PRO A 99 39.99 -1.94 -11.81
CA PRO A 99 38.75 -1.18 -11.92
C PRO A 99 37.86 -1.69 -13.06
N HIS A 100 36.62 -2.06 -12.75
CA HIS A 100 35.63 -2.44 -13.75
C HIS A 100 35.31 -1.27 -14.69
N PRO A 101 35.10 -1.54 -16.00
CA PRO A 101 34.77 -0.51 -16.98
C PRO A 101 33.38 0.08 -16.70
N ARG A 102 33.31 1.41 -16.59
CA ARG A 102 32.07 2.17 -16.50
C ARG A 102 31.27 1.98 -17.79
N LEU A 103 30.17 1.26 -17.73
CA LEU A 103 29.18 1.18 -18.80
C LEU A 103 28.57 2.58 -19.04
N LYS A 104 28.83 3.16 -20.22
CA LYS A 104 28.21 4.39 -20.68
C LYS A 104 26.72 4.08 -20.96
N VAL A 105 25.83 4.55 -20.11
CA VAL A 105 24.38 4.43 -20.32
C VAL A 105 23.96 5.47 -21.36
N SER A 106 23.50 5.00 -22.52
CA SER A 106 22.90 5.82 -23.57
C SER A 106 21.60 6.47 -23.05
N LYS A 107 21.45 7.78 -23.28
CA LYS A 107 20.36 8.61 -22.74
C LYS A 107 18.97 8.34 -23.32
N ASN A 108 18.78 7.42 -24.26
CA ASN A 108 17.52 7.26 -25.01
C ASN A 108 16.97 5.83 -25.11
N THR A 109 17.38 4.90 -24.26
CA THR A 109 16.75 3.58 -24.23
C THR A 109 15.54 3.60 -23.28
N LYS A 110 14.33 3.47 -23.83
CA LYS A 110 13.15 3.02 -23.06
C LYS A 110 13.56 1.77 -22.29
N LEU A 111 13.68 1.87 -20.97
CA LEU A 111 14.14 0.78 -20.11
C LEU A 111 12.98 -0.25 -20.04
N THR A 112 12.91 -1.15 -20.99
CA THR A 112 11.98 -2.29 -20.95
C THR A 112 12.53 -3.28 -19.96
N LEU A 113 11.87 -3.37 -18.79
CA LEU A 113 12.16 -4.39 -17.81
C LEU A 113 11.72 -5.74 -18.37
N SER A 114 12.69 -6.64 -18.66
CA SER A 114 12.41 -8.02 -19.03
C SER A 114 12.81 -8.95 -17.90
N PRO A 115 11.89 -9.26 -16.97
CA PRO A 115 12.20 -10.01 -15.73
C PRO A 115 12.76 -11.39 -15.99
N LYS A 116 12.35 -12.05 -17.08
CA LYS A 116 12.82 -13.39 -17.47
C LYS A 116 14.34 -13.49 -17.63
N LEU A 117 15.03 -12.37 -17.96
CA LEU A 117 16.50 -12.34 -18.08
C LEU A 117 17.21 -12.59 -16.74
N TYR A 118 16.51 -12.33 -15.64
CA TYR A 118 17.05 -12.43 -14.29
C TYR A 118 16.63 -13.72 -13.56
N LEU A 119 15.84 -14.60 -14.21
CA LEU A 119 15.53 -15.90 -13.66
C LEU A 119 16.78 -16.75 -13.51
N CYS A 120 16.84 -17.48 -12.39
CA CYS A 120 17.93 -18.39 -12.07
C CYS A 120 17.44 -19.82 -11.99
N HIS A 121 18.21 -20.75 -12.55
CA HIS A 121 18.04 -22.20 -12.33
C HIS A 121 18.74 -22.62 -11.04
N ASP A 122 20.01 -22.27 -10.91
CA ASP A 122 20.78 -22.45 -9.68
C ASP A 122 20.75 -21.16 -8.85
N LYS A 123 20.00 -21.20 -7.75
CA LYS A 123 19.78 -20.06 -6.88
C LYS A 123 20.96 -19.73 -5.94
N TYR A 124 21.92 -20.66 -5.86
CA TYR A 124 23.11 -20.50 -5.00
C TYR A 124 24.34 -20.03 -5.78
N SER A 125 24.24 -19.95 -7.10
CA SER A 125 25.36 -19.49 -7.93
C SER A 125 25.60 -17.98 -7.79
N GLU A 126 26.85 -17.57 -7.90
CA GLU A 126 27.26 -16.17 -7.95
C GLU A 126 26.56 -15.43 -9.11
N LEU A 127 26.39 -16.10 -10.25
CA LEU A 127 25.66 -15.55 -11.38
C LEU A 127 24.22 -15.20 -11.00
N CYS A 128 23.56 -16.04 -10.20
CA CYS A 128 22.21 -15.76 -9.74
C CYS A 128 22.17 -14.58 -8.77
N HIS A 129 23.13 -14.50 -7.87
CA HIS A 129 23.26 -13.35 -6.96
C HIS A 129 23.41 -12.05 -7.75
N ASN A 130 24.33 -12.00 -8.73
CA ASN A 130 24.54 -10.83 -9.58
C ASN A 130 23.29 -10.45 -10.39
N LYS A 131 22.56 -11.41 -10.96
CA LYS A 131 21.28 -11.18 -11.64
C LYS A 131 20.22 -10.60 -10.70
N THR A 132 20.15 -11.10 -9.49
CA THR A 132 19.21 -10.63 -8.48
C THR A 132 19.47 -9.17 -8.09
N GLN A 133 20.75 -8.81 -7.89
CA GLN A 133 21.15 -7.43 -7.61
C GLN A 133 20.81 -6.48 -8.78
N GLN A 134 21.06 -6.90 -10.01
CA GLN A 134 20.69 -6.11 -11.19
C GLN A 134 19.19 -5.92 -11.30
N PHE A 135 18.41 -6.98 -11.02
CA PHE A 135 16.95 -6.89 -11.02
C PHE A 135 16.43 -5.95 -9.93
N ARG A 136 16.96 -6.06 -8.71
CA ARG A 136 16.67 -5.16 -7.59
C ARG A 136 16.90 -3.70 -7.99
N GLN A 137 18.07 -3.38 -8.51
CA GLN A 137 18.40 -2.01 -8.95
C GLN A 137 17.38 -1.47 -9.96
N ARG A 138 17.00 -2.28 -10.95
CA ARG A 138 16.01 -1.87 -11.97
C ARG A 138 14.62 -1.65 -11.41
N ILE A 139 14.18 -2.52 -10.50
CA ILE A 139 12.85 -2.39 -9.85
C ILE A 139 12.82 -1.13 -8.98
N VAL A 140 13.85 -0.89 -8.17
CA VAL A 140 13.95 0.30 -7.32
C VAL A 140 13.94 1.57 -8.18
N GLN A 141 14.79 1.64 -9.21
CA GLN A 141 14.83 2.77 -10.16
C GLN A 141 13.46 3.01 -10.84
N THR A 142 12.71 1.93 -11.12
CA THR A 142 11.36 2.06 -11.71
C THR A 142 10.39 2.68 -10.72
N PHE A 143 10.43 2.30 -9.42
CA PHE A 143 9.59 2.91 -8.40
C PHE A 143 9.98 4.37 -8.14
N GLU A 144 11.27 4.68 -8.05
CA GLU A 144 11.77 6.05 -7.87
C GLU A 144 11.33 6.95 -9.03
N LYS A 145 11.44 6.46 -10.27
CA LYS A 145 10.95 7.15 -11.45
C LYS A 145 9.43 7.35 -11.39
N SER A 146 8.66 6.30 -11.08
CA SER A 146 7.21 6.38 -10.97
C SER A 146 6.78 7.34 -9.85
N MET A 147 7.52 7.38 -8.75
CA MET A 147 7.30 8.33 -7.68
C MET A 147 7.60 9.77 -8.13
N SER A 148 8.70 10.02 -8.84
CA SER A 148 9.03 11.35 -9.34
C SER A 148 8.03 11.88 -10.39
N GLU A 149 7.45 11.01 -11.21
CA GLU A 149 6.43 11.35 -12.21
C GLU A 149 5.07 11.70 -11.56
N SER A 150 4.83 11.29 -10.32
CA SER A 150 3.57 11.57 -9.62
C SER A 150 3.51 12.95 -8.95
N PHE A 151 4.57 13.76 -9.05
CA PHE A 151 4.69 15.06 -8.37
C PHE A 151 4.06 16.26 -9.11
N ASN A 152 3.33 16.08 -10.17
CA ASN A 152 2.67 17.20 -10.87
C ASN A 152 1.38 17.61 -10.16
N ASP A 153 1.25 18.89 -9.81
CA ASP A 153 0.06 19.48 -9.17
C ASP A 153 -1.22 19.38 -10.02
N SER A 154 -1.11 19.02 -11.31
CA SER A 154 -2.23 18.81 -12.21
C SER A 154 -2.96 17.46 -12.00
N GLN A 155 -2.52 16.62 -11.05
CA GLN A 155 -3.16 15.35 -10.78
C GLN A 155 -4.53 15.54 -10.11
N PRO A 156 -5.55 14.73 -10.49
CA PRO A 156 -6.85 14.78 -9.85
C PRO A 156 -6.74 14.60 -8.34
N ASN A 157 -7.50 15.41 -7.58
CA ASN A 157 -7.58 15.35 -6.12
C ASN A 157 -9.04 15.11 -5.68
N PRO A 158 -9.61 13.92 -5.95
CA PRO A 158 -11.03 13.67 -5.72
C PRO A 158 -11.41 13.65 -4.23
N TYR A 159 -10.44 13.50 -3.34
CA TYR A 159 -10.67 13.44 -1.89
C TYR A 159 -10.36 14.77 -1.18
N HIS A 160 -10.06 15.84 -1.93
CA HIS A 160 -9.74 17.17 -1.41
C HIS A 160 -8.59 17.15 -0.40
N VAL A 161 -7.52 16.39 -0.71
CA VAL A 161 -6.32 16.33 0.15
C VAL A 161 -5.62 17.68 0.09
N ASP A 162 -5.59 18.38 1.21
CA ASP A 162 -4.99 19.71 1.42
C ASP A 162 -3.75 19.66 2.32
N TYR A 163 -3.10 18.51 2.36
CA TYR A 163 -1.92 18.27 3.19
C TYR A 163 -0.84 19.32 2.91
N LYS A 164 -0.42 20.00 3.98
CA LYS A 164 0.74 20.90 3.98
C LYS A 164 1.85 20.22 4.78
N PRO A 165 3.05 20.07 4.22
CA PRO A 165 4.19 19.56 4.99
C PRO A 165 4.40 20.38 6.25
N VAL A 166 4.47 19.73 7.40
CA VAL A 166 4.67 20.40 8.71
C VAL A 166 6.16 20.70 8.94
N PHE A 167 7.02 20.26 8.02
CA PHE A 167 8.47 20.38 8.20
C PHE A 167 8.94 21.76 7.82
N GLY A 168 9.28 22.59 8.83
CA GLY A 168 10.15 23.72 8.65
C GLY A 168 11.57 23.26 8.36
N ASP A 169 12.40 24.13 7.80
CA ASP A 169 13.80 23.89 7.41
C ASP A 169 14.71 23.45 8.58
N SER A 170 14.19 23.40 9.80
CA SER A 170 14.88 23.04 11.05
C SER A 170 14.54 21.66 11.62
N PHE A 171 13.90 20.78 10.83
CA PHE A 171 13.70 19.41 11.29
C PHE A 171 15.06 18.69 11.24
N GLU A 172 15.77 18.65 12.36
CA GLU A 172 16.86 17.67 12.55
C GLU A 172 16.33 16.31 12.19
N GLU A 173 16.94 15.64 11.20
CA GLU A 173 16.59 14.31 10.71
C GLU A 173 16.66 13.28 11.84
N GLN A 174 15.72 13.32 12.77
CA GLN A 174 15.55 12.25 13.72
C GLN A 174 15.07 11.03 12.95
N TYR A 175 16.02 10.17 12.58
CA TYR A 175 15.76 8.93 11.85
C TYR A 175 14.72 8.10 12.61
N TYR A 176 13.50 8.10 12.09
CA TYR A 176 12.40 7.33 12.64
C TYR A 176 12.16 6.09 11.76
N PRO A 177 12.27 4.85 12.30
CA PRO A 177 12.09 3.65 11.49
C PRO A 177 10.72 3.63 10.80
N SER A 178 10.69 3.32 9.51
CA SER A 178 9.44 3.24 8.72
C SER A 178 8.41 2.28 9.35
N THR A 179 8.87 1.21 10.01
CA THR A 179 7.98 0.29 10.75
C THR A 179 7.26 1.00 11.89
N CYS A 180 7.92 1.91 12.60
CA CYS A 180 7.32 2.70 13.67
C CYS A 180 6.30 3.69 13.10
N LEU A 181 6.65 4.38 12.02
CA LEU A 181 5.75 5.31 11.34
C LEU A 181 4.46 4.63 10.87
N VAL A 182 4.57 3.43 10.27
CA VAL A 182 3.39 2.65 9.85
C VAL A 182 2.53 2.22 11.04
N MET A 183 3.15 1.85 12.17
CA MET A 183 2.41 1.49 13.39
C MET A 183 1.74 2.70 14.02
N GLU A 184 2.39 3.88 14.00
CA GLU A 184 1.84 5.14 14.52
C GLU A 184 0.63 5.63 13.75
N ALA A 185 0.54 5.37 12.44
CA ALA A 185 -0.65 5.66 11.66
C ALA A 185 -1.92 5.07 12.30
N GLY A 186 -1.78 4.03 13.13
CA GLY A 186 -2.82 3.49 13.98
C GLY A 186 -4.04 3.03 13.19
N VAL A 187 -3.83 2.26 12.10
CA VAL A 187 -4.93 1.71 11.32
C VAL A 187 -5.77 0.79 12.19
N ARG A 188 -7.05 1.11 12.32
CA ARG A 188 -7.96 0.44 13.23
C ARG A 188 -9.32 0.18 12.60
N VAL A 189 -10.08 -0.71 13.20
CA VAL A 189 -11.49 -0.95 12.88
C VAL A 189 -12.40 -0.15 13.81
N LEU A 190 -13.53 0.30 13.26
CA LEU A 190 -14.57 1.00 14.01
C LEU A 190 -15.21 0.09 15.05
N ARG A 191 -15.63 0.70 16.15
CA ARG A 191 -16.34 0.08 17.26
C ARG A 191 -17.69 0.75 17.46
N ARG A 192 -18.61 0.01 18.07
CA ARG A 192 -19.94 0.53 18.40
C ARG A 192 -19.94 1.84 19.19
N LYS A 193 -18.89 2.08 20.02
CA LYS A 193 -18.77 3.29 20.83
C LYS A 193 -18.19 4.50 20.10
N ASP A 194 -17.68 4.31 18.88
CA ASP A 194 -17.14 5.41 18.07
C ASP A 194 -18.32 6.26 17.55
N LYS A 195 -18.20 7.60 17.69
CA LYS A 195 -19.24 8.52 17.18
C LYS A 195 -19.18 8.55 15.65
N PRO A 196 -20.31 8.65 14.94
CA PRO A 196 -21.71 8.75 15.46
C PRO A 196 -22.36 7.39 15.75
N PHE A 197 -21.66 6.26 15.55
CA PHE A 197 -22.20 4.89 15.59
C PHE A 197 -22.72 4.47 16.97
N ASP A 198 -22.33 5.16 18.04
CA ASP A 198 -22.85 4.96 19.39
C ASP A 198 -24.33 5.37 19.52
N LYS A 199 -24.78 6.35 18.70
CA LYS A 199 -26.11 6.93 18.74
C LYS A 199 -27.06 6.41 17.65
N VAL A 200 -26.52 5.81 16.58
CA VAL A 200 -27.33 5.34 15.45
C VAL A 200 -27.57 3.82 15.52
N PRO A 201 -28.71 3.32 15.02
CA PRO A 201 -29.02 1.88 15.02
C PRO A 201 -27.97 1.04 14.29
N PHE A 202 -27.34 1.60 13.27
CA PHE A 202 -26.29 0.96 12.47
C PHE A 202 -25.12 0.46 13.32
N GLY A 203 -24.71 1.19 14.35
CA GLY A 203 -23.60 0.79 15.24
C GLY A 203 -23.85 -0.54 15.96
N ARG A 204 -25.12 -1.01 16.07
CA ARG A 204 -25.45 -2.32 16.63
C ARG A 204 -24.99 -3.48 15.74
N LEU A 205 -24.73 -3.22 14.45
CA LEU A 205 -24.24 -4.20 13.49
C LEU A 205 -22.75 -4.48 13.65
N PHE A 206 -21.99 -3.59 14.28
CA PHE A 206 -20.56 -3.80 14.48
C PHE A 206 -20.29 -4.98 15.40
N PRO A 207 -19.25 -5.79 15.10
CA PRO A 207 -18.83 -6.88 15.96
C PRO A 207 -18.45 -6.37 17.37
N ARG A 208 -18.91 -7.07 18.42
CA ARG A 208 -18.55 -6.73 19.80
C ARG A 208 -17.12 -7.08 20.13
N GLN A 209 -16.54 -8.04 19.42
CA GLN A 209 -15.16 -8.54 19.65
C GLN A 209 -14.15 -7.71 18.90
N LYS A 210 -12.92 -7.64 19.41
CA LYS A 210 -11.78 -7.06 18.69
C LYS A 210 -11.39 -7.94 17.49
N LEU A 211 -10.79 -7.33 16.46
CA LEU A 211 -10.41 -8.00 15.22
C LEU A 211 -9.53 -9.26 15.46
N PHE A 212 -8.60 -9.20 16.41
CA PHE A 212 -7.64 -10.29 16.68
C PHE A 212 -7.93 -11.08 17.96
N ARG A 213 -9.08 -10.85 18.65
CA ARG A 213 -9.35 -11.44 19.97
C ARG A 213 -9.27 -12.97 20.02
N ASN A 214 -9.67 -13.64 18.95
CA ASN A 214 -9.77 -15.11 18.93
C ASN A 214 -8.50 -15.79 18.39
N ILE A 215 -7.46 -15.02 18.08
CA ILE A 215 -6.21 -15.55 17.54
C ILE A 215 -5.17 -15.38 18.65
N LYS A 216 -4.81 -16.50 19.29
CA LYS A 216 -3.81 -16.54 20.35
C LYS A 216 -2.45 -16.95 19.79
N ASN A 217 -1.37 -16.49 20.44
CA ASN A 217 0.01 -16.90 20.15
C ASN A 217 0.42 -16.72 18.68
N ILE A 218 0.04 -15.58 18.08
CA ILE A 218 0.46 -15.22 16.73
C ILE A 218 1.98 -15.07 16.71
N LYS A 219 2.65 -15.83 15.86
CA LYS A 219 4.10 -15.76 15.61
C LYS A 219 4.39 -15.20 14.23
N THR A 220 3.68 -15.72 13.20
CA THR A 220 3.92 -15.38 11.81
C THR A 220 2.63 -15.07 11.07
N CYS A 221 2.68 -14.10 10.16
CA CYS A 221 1.56 -13.71 9.33
C CYS A 221 2.00 -13.59 7.87
N ALA A 222 1.16 -14.04 6.95
CA ALA A 222 1.33 -13.82 5.53
C ALA A 222 0.33 -12.78 5.02
N ILE A 223 0.82 -11.81 4.28
CA ILE A 223 0.01 -10.92 3.44
C ILE A 223 0.24 -11.36 2.00
N VAL A 224 -0.82 -11.85 1.35
CA VAL A 224 -0.73 -12.40 -0.01
C VAL A 224 -1.30 -11.39 -0.98
N SER A 225 -0.45 -10.82 -1.84
CA SER A 225 -0.90 -9.90 -2.88
C SER A 225 -1.79 -10.61 -3.91
N SER A 226 -2.38 -9.84 -4.83
CA SER A 226 -3.12 -10.42 -5.97
C SER A 226 -2.30 -10.45 -7.25
N ALA A 227 -0.99 -10.19 -7.17
CA ALA A 227 -0.12 -9.99 -8.33
C ALA A 227 -0.09 -11.19 -9.29
N GLY A 228 -0.04 -10.90 -10.59
CA GLY A 228 0.04 -11.92 -11.63
C GLY A 228 1.27 -12.83 -11.51
N SER A 229 2.34 -12.34 -10.89
CA SER A 229 3.59 -13.09 -10.61
C SER A 229 3.43 -14.21 -9.59
N LEU A 230 2.30 -14.29 -8.88
CA LEU A 230 1.97 -15.45 -8.03
C LEU A 230 1.68 -16.72 -8.86
N ALA A 231 1.17 -16.58 -10.07
CA ALA A 231 0.92 -17.74 -10.93
C ALA A 231 2.25 -18.47 -11.24
N GLY A 232 2.31 -19.76 -10.90
CA GLY A 232 3.50 -20.60 -11.04
C GLY A 232 4.54 -20.43 -9.93
N SER A 233 4.24 -19.69 -8.87
CA SER A 233 5.18 -19.47 -7.76
C SER A 233 5.42 -20.69 -6.88
N LYS A 234 4.44 -21.59 -6.79
CA LYS A 234 4.43 -22.78 -5.89
C LYS A 234 4.59 -22.43 -4.41
N LEU A 235 4.16 -21.21 -4.01
CA LEU A 235 4.29 -20.70 -2.64
C LEU A 235 3.13 -21.13 -1.72
N GLY A 236 2.13 -21.85 -2.23
CA GLY A 236 0.90 -22.15 -1.49
C GLY A 236 1.15 -22.81 -0.14
N ARG A 237 2.01 -23.85 -0.08
CA ARG A 237 2.36 -24.53 1.19
C ARG A 237 3.04 -23.56 2.17
N PHE A 238 3.97 -22.74 1.70
CA PHE A 238 4.65 -21.74 2.53
C PHE A 238 3.63 -20.75 3.12
N ILE A 239 2.72 -20.24 2.31
CA ILE A 239 1.68 -19.29 2.75
C ILE A 239 0.82 -19.93 3.84
N ASP A 240 0.39 -21.18 3.66
CA ASP A 240 -0.52 -21.88 4.58
C ASP A 240 0.12 -22.23 5.94
N THR A 241 1.46 -22.19 6.07
CA THR A 241 2.15 -22.40 7.37
C THR A 241 1.99 -21.24 8.35
N HIS A 242 1.62 -20.04 7.90
CA HIS A 242 1.49 -18.87 8.77
C HIS A 242 0.25 -18.96 9.68
N ASP A 243 0.32 -18.39 10.87
CA ASP A 243 -0.80 -18.35 11.81
C ASP A 243 -1.97 -17.55 11.26
N ILE A 244 -1.68 -16.41 10.61
CA ILE A 244 -2.65 -15.55 9.92
C ILE A 244 -2.28 -15.47 8.46
N VAL A 245 -3.26 -15.65 7.57
CA VAL A 245 -3.15 -15.37 6.14
C VAL A 245 -4.17 -14.30 5.78
N MET A 246 -3.66 -13.15 5.31
CA MET A 246 -4.48 -12.03 4.87
C MET A 246 -4.50 -11.97 3.34
N ARG A 247 -5.72 -11.79 2.78
CA ARG A 247 -5.94 -11.64 1.33
C ARG A 247 -6.83 -10.44 1.05
N PHE A 248 -6.92 -10.07 -0.21
CA PHE A 248 -7.60 -8.83 -0.63
C PHE A 248 -8.76 -9.12 -1.59
N ASN A 249 -9.80 -8.27 -1.46
CA ASN A 249 -10.93 -8.24 -2.38
C ASN A 249 -11.51 -9.64 -2.65
N HIS A 250 -11.79 -9.96 -3.90
CA HIS A 250 -12.34 -11.24 -4.33
C HIS A 250 -11.28 -12.23 -4.81
N ALA A 251 -10.00 -12.02 -4.48
CA ALA A 251 -8.90 -12.92 -4.88
C ALA A 251 -9.18 -14.37 -4.44
N PRO A 252 -9.41 -15.31 -5.38
CA PRO A 252 -9.78 -16.70 -5.08
C PRO A 252 -8.57 -17.51 -4.63
N THR A 253 -8.81 -18.55 -3.84
CA THR A 253 -7.82 -19.59 -3.57
C THR A 253 -8.11 -20.85 -4.39
N GLN A 254 -9.39 -21.15 -4.59
CA GLN A 254 -9.84 -22.32 -5.31
C GLN A 254 -9.29 -22.34 -6.74
N GLY A 255 -8.63 -23.43 -7.10
CA GLY A 255 -7.97 -23.61 -8.39
C GLY A 255 -6.58 -22.96 -8.50
N HIS A 256 -6.10 -22.34 -7.41
CA HIS A 256 -4.79 -21.66 -7.34
C HIS A 256 -3.98 -22.07 -6.09
N GLU A 257 -4.40 -23.12 -5.37
CA GLU A 257 -3.87 -23.50 -4.05
C GLU A 257 -2.37 -23.79 -4.09
N VAL A 258 -1.86 -24.35 -5.18
CA VAL A 258 -0.43 -24.63 -5.35
C VAL A 258 0.41 -23.37 -5.24
N ASP A 259 -0.10 -22.28 -5.78
CA ASP A 259 0.62 -20.99 -5.88
C ASP A 259 0.32 -20.06 -4.72
N VAL A 260 -0.93 -20.03 -4.27
CA VAL A 260 -1.38 -19.02 -3.30
C VAL A 260 -1.86 -19.60 -1.96
N GLY A 261 -1.90 -20.95 -1.81
CA GLY A 261 -2.44 -21.62 -0.63
C GLY A 261 -3.97 -21.55 -0.55
N SER A 262 -4.52 -22.23 0.42
CA SER A 262 -5.97 -22.36 0.66
C SER A 262 -6.45 -21.53 1.85
N LYS A 263 -5.58 -21.29 2.84
CA LYS A 263 -5.91 -20.59 4.08
C LYS A 263 -6.24 -19.12 3.85
N THR A 264 -7.34 -18.66 4.45
CA THR A 264 -7.68 -17.22 4.55
C THR A 264 -8.22 -16.96 5.96
N THR A 265 -7.50 -16.18 6.76
CA THR A 265 -7.90 -15.80 8.12
C THR A 265 -8.62 -14.46 8.11
N ILE A 266 -8.08 -13.50 7.35
CA ILE A 266 -8.61 -12.14 7.22
C ILE A 266 -8.69 -11.80 5.73
N ARG A 267 -9.80 -11.18 5.33
CA ARG A 267 -9.97 -10.62 4.00
C ARG A 267 -10.22 -9.12 4.11
N VAL A 268 -9.31 -8.32 3.57
CA VAL A 268 -9.50 -6.88 3.44
C VAL A 268 -10.18 -6.60 2.11
N VAL A 269 -11.31 -5.90 2.13
CA VAL A 269 -12.11 -5.60 0.94
C VAL A 269 -12.37 -4.10 0.84
N ASN A 270 -12.26 -3.53 -0.35
CA ASN A 270 -12.65 -2.14 -0.59
C ASN A 270 -14.16 -2.03 -0.83
N SER A 271 -14.68 -0.80 -0.75
CA SER A 271 -16.10 -0.52 -0.93
C SER A 271 -16.63 -0.96 -2.29
N GLN A 272 -15.83 -0.93 -3.35
CA GLN A 272 -16.25 -1.43 -4.68
C GLN A 272 -16.63 -2.92 -4.63
N VAL A 273 -15.83 -3.75 -3.94
CA VAL A 273 -16.13 -5.18 -3.80
C VAL A 273 -17.36 -5.43 -2.94
N VAL A 274 -17.60 -4.58 -1.95
CA VAL A 274 -18.79 -4.67 -1.10
C VAL A 274 -20.06 -4.31 -1.87
N THR A 275 -19.95 -3.43 -2.87
CA THR A 275 -21.11 -2.76 -3.49
C THR A 275 -21.46 -3.28 -4.87
N LYS A 276 -20.44 -3.57 -5.70
CA LYS A 276 -20.68 -3.93 -7.10
C LYS A 276 -21.29 -5.32 -7.21
N PRO A 277 -22.40 -5.48 -8.00
CA PRO A 277 -23.15 -6.73 -8.10
C PRO A 277 -22.32 -7.93 -8.54
N GLU A 278 -21.31 -7.72 -9.38
CA GLU A 278 -20.46 -8.80 -9.91
C GLU A 278 -19.68 -9.57 -8.84
N PHE A 279 -19.48 -8.97 -7.65
CA PHE A 279 -18.78 -9.62 -6.54
C PHE A 279 -19.73 -10.37 -5.60
N ASP A 280 -21.03 -10.10 -5.68
CA ASP A 280 -22.06 -10.73 -4.86
C ASP A 280 -21.66 -10.87 -3.37
N PHE A 281 -21.22 -9.75 -2.78
CA PHE A 281 -20.61 -9.72 -1.45
C PHE A 281 -21.50 -10.40 -0.38
N ALA A 282 -22.81 -10.24 -0.47
CA ALA A 282 -23.74 -10.80 0.51
C ALA A 282 -23.95 -12.33 0.37
N HIS A 283 -23.61 -12.95 -0.79
CA HIS A 283 -23.94 -14.35 -1.05
C HIS A 283 -22.74 -15.20 -1.47
N ALA A 284 -21.70 -14.62 -2.06
CA ALA A 284 -20.57 -15.39 -2.55
C ALA A 284 -19.84 -16.14 -1.42
N PRO A 285 -19.49 -17.42 -1.60
CA PRO A 285 -18.86 -18.26 -0.58
C PRO A 285 -17.52 -17.70 -0.08
N ILE A 286 -16.79 -16.97 -0.93
CA ILE A 286 -15.46 -16.40 -0.63
C ILE A 286 -15.46 -15.40 0.53
N PHE A 287 -16.61 -14.80 0.84
CA PHE A 287 -16.78 -13.86 1.94
C PHE A 287 -17.38 -14.49 3.20
N ARG A 288 -17.67 -15.81 3.17
CA ARG A 288 -18.24 -16.52 4.33
C ARG A 288 -17.13 -17.15 5.17
N ASN A 289 -17.41 -17.31 6.47
CA ASN A 289 -16.52 -18.00 7.43
C ASN A 289 -15.09 -17.43 7.49
N VAL A 290 -14.90 -16.18 7.08
CA VAL A 290 -13.64 -15.44 7.11
C VAL A 290 -13.86 -14.12 7.85
N THR A 291 -12.82 -13.62 8.51
CA THR A 291 -12.86 -12.28 9.08
C THR A 291 -12.77 -11.25 7.97
N ILE A 292 -13.76 -10.38 7.83
CA ILE A 292 -13.78 -9.30 6.85
C ILE A 292 -13.35 -7.99 7.52
N ALA A 293 -12.50 -7.23 6.84
CA ALA A 293 -12.20 -5.84 7.17
C ALA A 293 -12.48 -5.00 5.90
N ALA A 294 -13.64 -4.37 5.85
CA ALA A 294 -14.04 -3.54 4.72
C ALA A 294 -13.57 -2.10 4.92
N TRP A 295 -13.14 -1.45 3.84
CA TRP A 295 -12.68 -0.07 3.88
C TRP A 295 -13.21 0.75 2.70
N ASP A 296 -13.33 2.02 2.97
CA ASP A 296 -13.63 3.08 2.02
C ASP A 296 -12.87 4.33 2.50
N PRO A 297 -12.29 5.14 1.62
CA PRO A 297 -11.41 6.23 2.07
C PRO A 297 -12.15 7.37 2.78
N GLY A 298 -13.40 7.64 2.40
CA GLY A 298 -14.07 8.88 2.78
C GLY A 298 -13.31 10.13 2.26
N LYS A 299 -13.77 11.33 2.61
CA LYS A 299 -13.03 12.57 2.34
C LYS A 299 -11.87 12.72 3.31
N TYR A 300 -10.76 13.33 2.87
CA TYR A 300 -9.53 13.49 3.65
C TYR A 300 -9.76 14.12 5.04
N ASN A 301 -10.49 15.25 5.09
CA ASN A 301 -10.84 15.95 6.33
C ASN A 301 -12.33 15.77 6.70
N GLY A 302 -13.01 14.76 6.12
CA GLY A 302 -14.42 14.50 6.40
C GLY A 302 -14.62 13.88 7.78
N THR A 303 -15.79 14.12 8.37
CA THR A 303 -16.20 13.46 9.63
C THR A 303 -16.71 12.04 9.38
N LEU A 304 -16.86 11.24 10.43
CA LEU A 304 -17.50 9.93 10.31
C LEU A 304 -19.03 10.05 10.03
N GLU A 305 -19.65 11.16 10.40
CA GLU A 305 -21.01 11.53 10.03
C GLU A 305 -21.14 11.76 8.52
N ASP A 306 -20.21 12.55 7.94
CA ASP A 306 -20.17 12.77 6.50
C ASP A 306 -19.94 11.46 5.75
N TRP A 307 -19.01 10.64 6.24
CA TRP A 307 -18.72 9.35 5.63
C TRP A 307 -19.92 8.39 5.69
N LEU A 308 -20.68 8.37 6.79
CA LEU A 308 -21.87 7.55 6.93
C LEU A 308 -22.94 7.89 5.87
N THR A 309 -23.01 9.15 5.45
CA THR A 309 -24.01 9.66 4.50
C THR A 309 -23.49 9.74 3.06
N SER A 310 -22.18 9.82 2.87
CA SER A 310 -21.54 10.09 1.57
C SER A 310 -20.25 9.28 1.34
N ALA A 311 -20.28 7.96 1.62
CA ALA A 311 -19.20 7.06 1.22
C ALA A 311 -19.07 7.03 -0.32
N ASP A 312 -17.89 6.75 -0.85
CA ASP A 312 -17.63 6.68 -2.31
C ASP A 312 -18.58 5.72 -3.04
N TYR A 313 -18.96 4.65 -2.35
CA TYR A 313 -19.90 3.63 -2.81
C TYR A 313 -20.88 3.33 -1.69
N ASP A 314 -22.05 2.74 -2.01
CA ASP A 314 -23.06 2.36 -1.01
C ASP A 314 -22.56 1.22 -0.08
N LEU A 315 -21.48 1.53 0.65
CA LEU A 315 -20.83 0.61 1.58
C LEU A 315 -21.79 0.20 2.71
N PHE A 316 -22.50 1.18 3.27
CA PHE A 316 -23.25 0.97 4.52
C PHE A 316 -24.48 0.11 4.33
N SER A 317 -25.27 0.32 3.28
CA SER A 317 -26.45 -0.52 2.98
C SER A 317 -26.02 -1.96 2.69
N ASN A 318 -24.97 -2.16 1.88
CA ASN A 318 -24.48 -3.50 1.54
C ASN A 318 -23.84 -4.21 2.75
N TYR A 319 -23.11 -3.47 3.59
CA TYR A 319 -22.59 -4.00 4.85
C TYR A 319 -23.74 -4.41 5.79
N GLU A 320 -24.81 -3.61 5.90
CA GLU A 320 -25.99 -3.92 6.71
C GLU A 320 -26.67 -5.19 6.22
N ILE A 321 -26.90 -5.34 4.90
CA ILE A 321 -27.47 -6.55 4.30
C ILE A 321 -26.62 -7.77 4.69
N TYR A 322 -25.29 -7.69 4.53
CA TYR A 322 -24.39 -8.76 4.91
C TYR A 322 -24.47 -9.10 6.41
N ARG A 323 -24.46 -8.09 7.29
CA ARG A 323 -24.50 -8.28 8.75
C ARG A 323 -25.83 -8.82 9.24
N ARG A 324 -26.95 -8.39 8.64
CA ARG A 324 -28.28 -8.94 8.96
C ARG A 324 -28.39 -10.41 8.53
N ARG A 325 -27.84 -10.76 7.37
CA ARG A 325 -27.80 -12.14 6.87
C ARG A 325 -26.89 -13.04 7.71
N TYR A 326 -25.74 -12.52 8.13
CA TYR A 326 -24.73 -13.27 8.91
C TYR A 326 -24.42 -12.57 10.23
N PRO A 327 -25.34 -12.59 11.22
CA PRO A 327 -25.17 -11.82 12.46
C PRO A 327 -23.96 -12.27 13.30
N LYS A 328 -23.54 -13.54 13.16
CA LYS A 328 -22.36 -14.09 13.83
C LYS A 328 -21.04 -13.82 13.07
N SER A 329 -21.10 -13.27 11.85
CA SER A 329 -19.90 -13.01 11.06
C SER A 329 -19.02 -11.96 11.73
N ARG A 330 -17.72 -12.05 11.47
CA ARG A 330 -16.70 -11.10 11.92
C ARG A 330 -16.38 -10.12 10.79
N ALA A 331 -17.35 -9.25 10.44
CA ALA A 331 -17.17 -8.22 9.45
C ALA A 331 -17.03 -6.86 10.15
N PHE A 332 -15.94 -6.20 9.90
CA PHE A 332 -15.53 -4.91 10.49
C PHE A 332 -15.45 -3.85 9.39
N LEU A 333 -15.61 -2.59 9.77
CA LEU A 333 -15.28 -1.43 8.93
C LEU A 333 -13.99 -0.81 9.45
N ILE A 334 -13.07 -0.50 8.55
CA ILE A 334 -11.84 0.23 8.87
C ILE A 334 -12.16 1.72 8.97
N ASP A 335 -11.63 2.38 9.98
CA ASP A 335 -11.77 3.81 10.20
C ASP A 335 -11.07 4.60 9.08
N PRO A 336 -11.80 5.40 8.26
CA PRO A 336 -11.23 6.15 7.15
C PRO A 336 -10.19 7.18 7.60
N HIS A 337 -10.32 7.77 8.78
CA HIS A 337 -9.29 8.69 9.31
C HIS A 337 -7.95 7.97 9.49
N SER A 338 -7.96 6.70 9.89
CA SER A 338 -6.73 5.94 10.03
C SER A 338 -6.09 5.58 8.67
N VAL A 339 -6.90 5.47 7.62
CA VAL A 339 -6.42 5.29 6.24
C VAL A 339 -5.70 6.56 5.76
N TRP A 340 -6.25 7.73 6.06
CA TRP A 340 -5.62 9.00 5.70
C TRP A 340 -4.38 9.31 6.53
N ARG A 341 -4.34 8.96 7.82
CA ARG A 341 -3.09 9.02 8.61
C ARG A 341 -1.99 8.14 8.00
N LEU A 342 -2.35 6.96 7.50
CA LEU A 342 -1.41 6.09 6.78
C LEU A 342 -0.90 6.73 5.48
N TRP A 343 -1.77 7.48 4.76
CA TRP A 343 -1.35 8.29 3.61
C TRP A 343 -0.37 9.40 4.03
N GLN A 344 -0.64 10.09 5.14
CA GLN A 344 0.29 11.09 5.69
C GLN A 344 1.65 10.48 6.02
N THR A 345 1.66 9.27 6.58
CA THR A 345 2.90 8.51 6.83
C THR A 345 3.70 8.26 5.54
N LEU A 346 3.04 7.91 4.44
CA LEU A 346 3.69 7.77 3.13
C LEU A 346 4.20 9.12 2.60
N GLN A 347 3.46 10.18 2.82
CA GLN A 347 3.87 11.54 2.44
C GLN A 347 5.11 11.98 3.23
N MET A 348 5.17 11.68 4.53
CA MET A 348 6.36 11.92 5.37
C MET A 348 7.57 11.14 4.87
N PHE A 349 7.41 9.86 4.55
CA PHE A 349 8.46 9.03 3.96
C PHE A 349 8.96 9.58 2.61
N ALA A 350 8.08 10.14 1.79
CA ALA A 350 8.44 10.78 0.53
C ALA A 350 9.14 12.15 0.69
N GLY A 351 9.21 12.68 1.91
CA GLY A 351 9.77 13.99 2.22
C GLY A 351 8.92 15.13 1.65
N ASN A 352 9.57 16.21 1.18
CA ASN A 352 8.90 17.40 0.65
C ASN A 352 8.24 17.20 -0.73
N ARG A 353 8.24 15.97 -1.28
CA ARG A 353 7.61 15.68 -2.57
C ARG A 353 6.16 15.27 -2.38
N SER A 354 5.26 15.80 -3.19
CA SER A 354 3.87 15.36 -3.21
C SER A 354 3.74 13.95 -3.79
N ILE A 355 3.09 13.06 -3.08
CA ILE A 355 2.65 11.77 -3.62
C ILE A 355 1.21 11.88 -4.16
N ARG A 356 0.73 10.84 -4.87
CA ARG A 356 -0.66 10.80 -5.35
C ARG A 356 -1.64 11.01 -4.20
N ARG A 357 -2.60 11.93 -4.40
CA ARG A 357 -3.62 12.32 -3.42
C ARG A 357 -4.79 11.33 -3.37
N ASN A 358 -4.48 10.05 -3.48
CA ASN A 358 -5.40 8.93 -3.39
C ASN A 358 -5.04 8.05 -2.18
N PRO A 359 -5.99 7.34 -1.58
CA PRO A 359 -5.73 6.52 -0.41
C PRO A 359 -4.69 5.44 -0.70
N PRO A 360 -4.00 4.92 0.33
CA PRO A 360 -3.12 3.77 0.19
C PRO A 360 -3.85 2.54 -0.34
N SER A 361 -3.10 1.63 -0.95
CA SER A 361 -3.66 0.36 -1.45
C SER A 361 -4.17 -0.52 -0.32
N SER A 362 -5.14 -1.40 -0.64
CA SER A 362 -5.61 -2.42 0.32
C SER A 362 -4.46 -3.23 0.91
N GLY A 363 -3.39 -3.48 0.13
CA GLY A 363 -2.18 -4.18 0.56
C GLY A 363 -1.47 -3.46 1.69
N PHE A 364 -1.23 -2.18 1.52
CA PHE A 364 -0.55 -1.35 2.52
C PHE A 364 -1.42 -1.06 3.75
N ILE A 365 -2.73 -0.86 3.56
CA ILE A 365 -3.71 -0.79 4.66
C ILE A 365 -3.70 -2.10 5.46
N GLY A 366 -3.66 -3.25 4.78
CA GLY A 366 -3.58 -4.56 5.42
C GLY A 366 -2.29 -4.76 6.22
N LEU A 367 -1.15 -4.28 5.72
CA LEU A 367 0.12 -4.29 6.44
C LEU A 367 0.02 -3.48 7.74
N ALA A 368 -0.45 -2.23 7.65
CA ALA A 368 -0.59 -1.35 8.81
C ALA A 368 -1.57 -1.89 9.86
N LEU A 369 -2.63 -2.57 9.42
CA LEU A 369 -3.59 -3.24 10.31
C LEU A 369 -2.98 -4.46 11.02
N LEU A 370 -2.07 -5.19 10.36
CA LEU A 370 -1.55 -6.47 10.85
C LEU A 370 -0.26 -6.32 11.67
N LEU A 371 0.63 -5.40 11.27
CA LEU A 371 1.97 -5.22 11.86
C LEU A 371 1.98 -5.05 13.39
N PRO A 372 1.05 -4.30 14.03
CA PRO A 372 1.00 -4.18 15.49
C PRO A 372 0.72 -5.50 16.23
N HIS A 373 0.15 -6.48 15.54
CA HIS A 373 -0.34 -7.73 16.12
C HIS A 373 0.53 -8.94 15.78
N CYS A 374 1.46 -8.81 14.83
CA CYS A 374 2.23 -9.91 14.32
C CYS A 374 3.74 -9.66 14.47
N PRO A 375 4.50 -10.53 15.19
CA PRO A 375 5.95 -10.37 15.34
C PRO A 375 6.72 -10.43 14.02
N GLN A 376 6.26 -11.24 13.06
CA GLN A 376 6.84 -11.38 11.74
C GLN A 376 5.73 -11.40 10.69
N VAL A 377 5.85 -10.52 9.69
CA VAL A 377 4.95 -10.45 8.54
C VAL A 377 5.74 -10.78 7.28
N ASP A 378 5.33 -11.81 6.56
CA ASP A 378 5.84 -12.13 5.23
C ASP A 378 4.86 -11.58 4.18
N PHE A 379 5.31 -10.61 3.39
CA PHE A 379 4.49 -9.99 2.35
C PHE A 379 4.84 -10.63 0.99
N VAL A 380 3.92 -11.44 0.48
CA VAL A 380 4.16 -12.31 -0.68
C VAL A 380 3.78 -11.58 -1.97
N GLU A 381 4.73 -11.47 -2.89
CA GLU A 381 4.62 -10.81 -4.21
C GLU A 381 4.06 -9.37 -4.16
N TYR A 382 4.31 -8.66 -3.07
CA TYR A 382 4.03 -7.24 -3.01
C TYR A 382 5.10 -6.45 -3.76
N ILE A 383 6.36 -6.76 -3.50
CA ILE A 383 7.48 -6.34 -4.35
C ILE A 383 7.59 -7.38 -5.48
N PRO A 384 7.63 -6.94 -6.74
CA PRO A 384 7.73 -7.87 -7.86
C PRO A 384 8.99 -8.71 -7.81
N SER A 385 8.84 -10.02 -7.98
CA SER A 385 9.97 -10.92 -8.22
C SER A 385 10.29 -11.04 -9.72
N THR A 386 11.32 -11.81 -10.06
CA THR A 386 11.69 -12.14 -11.44
C THR A 386 10.59 -12.89 -12.21
N ARG A 387 9.51 -13.32 -11.54
CA ARG A 387 8.29 -13.87 -12.16
C ARG A 387 7.33 -12.79 -12.71
N LEU A 388 7.63 -11.50 -12.55
CA LEU A 388 6.81 -10.41 -13.07
C LEU A 388 6.46 -10.64 -14.55
N ASN A 389 5.17 -10.67 -14.86
CA ASN A 389 4.65 -11.05 -16.18
C ASN A 389 3.65 -10.05 -16.77
N GLY A 390 3.48 -8.87 -16.18
CA GLY A 390 2.55 -7.84 -16.65
C GLY A 390 1.07 -8.12 -16.40
N ARG A 391 0.67 -9.30 -15.89
CA ARG A 391 -0.71 -9.56 -15.48
C ARG A 391 -1.04 -8.77 -14.23
N CYS A 392 -2.26 -8.23 -14.20
CA CYS A 392 -2.79 -7.53 -13.03
C CYS A 392 -2.95 -8.49 -11.84
N HIS A 393 -3.60 -9.63 -12.07
CA HIS A 393 -3.90 -10.60 -11.03
C HIS A 393 -3.54 -12.04 -11.48
N TYR A 394 -3.19 -12.90 -10.54
CA TYR A 394 -2.89 -14.31 -10.83
C TYR A 394 -4.09 -15.09 -11.40
N TYR A 395 -5.30 -14.66 -11.08
CA TYR A 395 -6.56 -15.27 -11.49
C TYR A 395 -7.23 -14.61 -12.70
N SER A 396 -6.67 -13.53 -13.24
CA SER A 396 -7.22 -12.82 -14.42
C SER A 396 -6.26 -12.85 -15.61
N LYS A 397 -6.82 -12.62 -16.80
CA LYS A 397 -6.03 -12.48 -18.04
C LYS A 397 -5.67 -11.01 -18.34
N GLU A 398 -6.12 -10.09 -17.51
CA GLU A 398 -5.88 -8.65 -17.68
C GLU A 398 -4.38 -8.34 -17.63
N MET A 399 -3.91 -7.65 -18.66
CA MET A 399 -2.52 -7.20 -18.78
C MET A 399 -2.48 -5.68 -18.55
N ASN A 400 -1.98 -5.26 -17.39
CA ASN A 400 -1.94 -3.85 -17.02
C ASN A 400 -0.78 -3.58 -16.04
N ALA A 401 0.28 -2.94 -16.54
CA ALA A 401 1.45 -2.59 -15.73
C ALA A 401 1.13 -1.63 -14.57
N ALA A 402 0.04 -0.85 -14.68
CA ALA A 402 -0.40 0.05 -13.62
C ALA A 402 -0.78 -0.69 -12.33
N CYS A 403 -1.18 -1.96 -12.41
CA CYS A 403 -1.45 -2.79 -11.23
C CYS A 403 -0.18 -3.05 -10.38
N THR A 404 1.00 -2.98 -10.99
CA THR A 404 2.29 -3.20 -10.32
C THR A 404 2.97 -1.88 -9.94
N PHE A 405 2.94 -0.91 -10.85
CA PHE A 405 3.71 0.34 -10.73
C PHE A 405 2.87 1.55 -10.28
N GLY A 406 1.56 1.41 -10.26
CA GLY A 406 0.62 2.43 -9.78
C GLY A 406 0.20 3.41 -10.86
N SER A 407 -1.12 3.64 -10.94
CA SER A 407 -1.71 4.76 -11.67
C SER A 407 -2.69 5.54 -10.81
N TRP A 408 -3.17 4.93 -9.73
CA TRP A 408 -4.17 5.51 -8.84
C TRP A 408 -3.66 5.64 -7.39
N HIS A 409 -3.28 4.54 -6.73
CA HIS A 409 -2.68 4.57 -5.39
C HIS A 409 -1.25 5.13 -5.41
N PRO A 410 -0.70 5.63 -4.28
CA PRO A 410 0.72 6.01 -4.16
C PRO A 410 1.65 4.78 -4.09
N LEU A 411 1.44 3.78 -4.99
CA LEU A 411 2.09 2.47 -4.93
C LEU A 411 3.62 2.52 -4.92
N ALA A 412 4.22 3.48 -5.61
CA ALA A 412 5.68 3.60 -5.63
C ALA A 412 6.23 3.95 -4.23
N ALA A 413 5.62 4.91 -3.54
CA ALA A 413 5.98 5.26 -2.17
C ALA A 413 5.74 4.09 -1.21
N GLU A 414 4.59 3.41 -1.33
CA GLU A 414 4.29 2.22 -0.53
C GLU A 414 5.34 1.13 -0.68
N LYS A 415 5.75 0.82 -1.91
CA LYS A 415 6.73 -0.23 -2.20
C LYS A 415 8.14 0.14 -1.74
N LEU A 416 8.55 1.40 -1.93
CA LEU A 416 9.85 1.87 -1.43
C LEU A 416 9.89 1.84 0.10
N MET A 417 8.84 2.32 0.78
CA MET A 417 8.74 2.24 2.23
C MET A 417 8.71 0.79 2.74
N THR A 418 8.05 -0.11 2.00
CA THR A 418 8.01 -1.54 2.34
C THR A 418 9.37 -2.19 2.18
N LEU A 419 10.16 -1.81 1.16
CA LEU A 419 11.55 -2.24 0.99
C LEU A 419 12.46 -1.74 2.11
N ASP A 420 12.26 -0.51 2.58
CA ASP A 420 12.99 0.05 3.72
C ASP A 420 12.73 -0.74 5.02
N MET A 421 11.51 -1.24 5.20
CA MET A 421 11.15 -2.09 6.34
C MET A 421 11.64 -3.54 6.23
N ASN A 422 12.19 -3.95 5.07
CA ASN A 422 12.50 -5.34 4.80
C ASN A 422 13.69 -5.86 5.62
N THR A 423 13.54 -7.08 6.15
CA THR A 423 14.60 -7.81 6.88
C THR A 423 15.02 -9.12 6.20
N ALA A 424 14.43 -9.46 5.04
CA ALA A 424 14.83 -10.61 4.24
C ALA A 424 16.00 -10.25 3.31
N ASP A 425 16.70 -11.27 2.83
CA ASP A 425 17.73 -11.12 1.81
C ASP A 425 17.12 -10.86 0.42
N ASP A 426 17.92 -10.36 -0.50
CA ASP A 426 17.49 -10.02 -1.86
C ASP A 426 17.01 -11.24 -2.67
N MET A 427 17.52 -12.44 -2.41
CA MET A 427 17.04 -13.66 -3.04
C MET A 427 15.60 -13.97 -2.61
N SER A 428 15.30 -13.83 -1.32
CA SER A 428 13.95 -14.00 -0.79
C SER A 428 12.97 -13.03 -1.45
N VAL A 429 13.35 -11.76 -1.57
CA VAL A 429 12.47 -10.72 -2.14
C VAL A 429 12.34 -10.89 -3.66
N PHE A 430 13.45 -10.91 -4.39
CA PHE A 430 13.42 -10.72 -5.84
C PHE A 430 13.37 -12.04 -6.64
N GLN A 431 13.80 -13.18 -6.08
CA GLN A 431 13.65 -14.48 -6.72
C GLN A 431 12.43 -15.25 -6.18
N PHE A 432 12.17 -15.20 -4.86
CA PHE A 432 11.07 -15.93 -4.25
C PHE A 432 9.80 -15.09 -4.08
N GLY A 433 9.89 -13.75 -4.14
CA GLY A 433 8.75 -12.84 -3.95
C GLY A 433 8.28 -12.78 -2.50
N ILE A 434 9.17 -13.00 -1.54
CA ILE A 434 8.87 -13.00 -0.11
C ILE A 434 9.64 -11.88 0.56
N LEU A 435 8.96 -10.79 0.89
CA LEU A 435 9.49 -9.70 1.68
C LEU A 435 9.11 -9.92 3.14
N ARG A 436 10.05 -9.73 4.08
CA ARG A 436 9.84 -9.96 5.49
C ARG A 436 9.95 -8.67 6.29
N ILE A 437 8.95 -8.39 7.12
CA ILE A 437 8.95 -7.26 8.04
C ILE A 437 8.87 -7.81 9.45
N ARG A 438 9.73 -7.34 10.33
CA ARG A 438 9.68 -7.64 11.75
C ARG A 438 9.06 -6.47 12.50
N ARG A 439 8.11 -6.77 13.38
CA ARG A 439 7.58 -5.76 14.27
C ARG A 439 8.73 -5.23 15.15
N PRO A 440 8.92 -3.91 15.22
CA PRO A 440 9.97 -3.33 16.07
C PRO A 440 9.64 -3.56 17.56
N ASP A 441 10.69 -3.59 18.37
CA ASP A 441 10.51 -3.56 19.81
C ASP A 441 9.87 -2.23 20.24
N LYS A 442 9.03 -2.28 21.27
CA LYS A 442 8.30 -1.11 21.78
C LYS A 442 9.22 0.05 22.16
N LEU A 443 10.40 -0.26 22.70
CA LEU A 443 11.40 0.75 23.09
C LEU A 443 12.00 1.49 21.90
N LEU A 444 12.04 0.88 20.70
CA LEU A 444 12.59 1.47 19.50
C LEU A 444 11.72 2.59 18.92
N CYS A 445 10.41 2.51 19.13
CA CYS A 445 9.46 3.48 18.56
C CYS A 445 9.13 4.64 19.52
N GLY A 446 9.62 4.63 20.75
CA GLY A 446 9.39 5.74 21.68
C GLY A 446 7.94 5.98 22.11
N PHE A 447 6.99 5.13 21.67
CA PHE A 447 5.57 5.31 21.94
C PHE A 447 5.03 4.38 23.01
N ASN A 448 4.15 4.94 23.82
CA ASN A 448 3.22 4.17 24.63
C ASN A 448 2.07 3.69 23.75
N PHE A 449 2.22 2.52 23.10
CA PHE A 449 1.16 1.85 22.32
C PHE A 449 -0.02 1.37 23.18
N PHE A 450 -0.36 2.08 24.24
CA PHE A 450 -1.48 1.74 25.09
C PHE A 450 -2.70 2.58 24.73
N GLY A 451 -3.59 2.04 23.90
CA GLY A 451 -4.85 2.71 23.63
C GLY A 451 -5.75 2.06 22.57
N TYR A 452 -5.39 0.89 21.99
CA TYR A 452 -6.25 0.25 20.98
C TYR A 452 -6.90 -1.06 21.44
#